data_dbc7082081b805775aedd62b7f176bee
#
_entry.id   dbc7082081b805775aedd62b7f176bee
#
_cell.length_a   1.000
_cell.length_b   1.000
_cell.length_c   1.000
_cell.angle_alpha   90.00
_cell.angle_beta   90.00
_cell.angle_gamma   90.00
#
_symmetry.space_group_name_H-M   'P 1'
#
loop_
_entity.id
_entity.type
_entity.pdbx_description
1 polymer ?
#
loop_
_entity_poly.entity_id
_entity_poly.type
_entity_poly.pdbx_seq_one_letter_code
_entity_poly.pdbx_strand_id
1 'polypeptide(L)'
;MLTAITGINWGDEGKGRMVDLLCRDYDIVARYQGGDNAGHTVKNECGKFVLNLVPSGILHPSIVCVMGGGMVIDPEHLEKEIAALREQGVKITPDNLKISDRATITMPFHVEQDGLEEARLAKTGAQFGSTKRGIAYTYGDKYMKKTLRMGDLVHMDASVRKRLETLVESKNLTMVNIYNQKPVSVDDMWNWCKHFQEVFSAYICDVGQYLADADDAGKKIMFEAQLGALRDIDYGIYPYTTSSNTIGAYAPIGAGIPGRKLNKSIGIMKAYSSCVGDGPFTTELAMTEEEKHLLREAGHEYGAATGRPRRVGPFDVVASRYGVQCQGCDELALTLFDVLDYMEEVPVVAQYKLADGTVTGRFPTGKTLDDAQPVVVKLPGWHCDITSVRKYEDLPEAARGYVEYLEKAVGCKIKYISVGPERDACIIRD
;
A
#
# COMPACT_ATOMS: atom_id res chain seq x y z
N MET A 1 16.94 12.37 8.97
CA MET A 1 15.60 12.90 8.61
C MET A 1 14.70 11.73 8.25
N LEU A 2 13.52 11.64 8.87
CA LEU A 2 12.56 10.54 8.72
C LEU A 2 11.32 11.04 7.98
N THR A 3 11.07 10.51 6.78
CA THR A 3 9.93 10.93 5.92
C THR A 3 9.05 9.73 5.59
N ALA A 4 7.74 9.84 5.79
CA ALA A 4 6.78 8.82 5.37
C ALA A 4 6.11 9.18 4.04
N ILE A 5 6.02 8.21 3.12
CA ILE A 5 5.23 8.27 1.90
C ILE A 5 4.01 7.39 2.09
N THR A 6 2.83 8.00 2.18
CA THR A 6 1.60 7.32 2.59
C THR A 6 0.48 7.49 1.57
N GLY A 7 -0.45 6.53 1.51
CA GLY A 7 -1.66 6.65 0.69
C GLY A 7 -2.77 7.35 1.46
N ILE A 8 -3.47 8.25 0.79
CA ILE A 8 -4.55 9.04 1.41
C ILE A 8 -5.88 8.29 1.42
N ASN A 9 -6.16 7.52 0.37
CA ASN A 9 -7.48 6.94 0.14
C ASN A 9 -7.48 5.40 0.27
N TRP A 10 -7.93 4.69 -0.76
CA TRP A 10 -8.16 3.23 -0.77
C TRP A 10 -6.93 2.42 -1.19
N GLY A 11 -5.81 3.04 -1.53
CA GLY A 11 -4.63 2.40 -2.13
C GLY A 11 -4.54 2.67 -3.63
N ASP A 12 -3.46 2.17 -4.24
CA ASP A 12 -3.15 2.34 -5.67
C ASP A 12 -3.00 3.80 -6.14
N GLU A 13 -2.66 4.72 -5.21
CA GLU A 13 -2.46 6.15 -5.50
C GLU A 13 -1.14 6.44 -6.25
N GLY A 14 -0.31 5.44 -6.53
CA GLY A 14 0.97 5.64 -7.21
C GLY A 14 2.15 5.89 -6.25
N LYS A 15 2.08 5.37 -5.02
CA LYS A 15 3.15 5.51 -4.00
C LYS A 15 4.51 5.03 -4.48
N GLY A 16 4.58 3.84 -5.09
CA GLY A 16 5.85 3.30 -5.59
C GLY A 16 6.56 4.23 -6.57
N ARG A 17 5.79 4.86 -7.49
CA ARG A 17 6.34 5.87 -8.40
C ARG A 17 6.86 7.10 -7.65
N MET A 18 6.12 7.58 -6.66
CA MET A 18 6.56 8.74 -5.87
C MET A 18 7.78 8.41 -5.00
N VAL A 19 7.86 7.20 -4.46
CA VAL A 19 9.06 6.71 -3.78
C VAL A 19 10.25 6.68 -4.74
N ASP A 20 10.10 6.09 -5.93
CA ASP A 20 11.15 6.02 -6.95
C ASP A 20 11.62 7.42 -7.39
N LEU A 21 10.70 8.39 -7.52
CA LEU A 21 11.02 9.77 -7.85
C LEU A 21 11.82 10.47 -6.74
N LEU A 22 11.37 10.33 -5.49
CA LEU A 22 11.85 11.12 -4.36
C LEU A 22 13.04 10.49 -3.63
N CYS A 23 13.22 9.15 -3.73
CA CYS A 23 14.23 8.43 -2.94
C CYS A 23 15.67 8.79 -3.31
N ARG A 24 15.92 9.46 -4.45
CA ARG A 24 17.26 9.93 -4.85
C ARG A 24 17.92 10.84 -3.81
N ASP A 25 17.12 11.53 -3.02
CA ASP A 25 17.59 12.41 -1.95
C ASP A 25 17.71 11.71 -0.60
N TYR A 26 17.55 10.38 -0.56
CA TYR A 26 17.55 9.56 0.65
C TYR A 26 18.65 8.49 0.59
N ASP A 27 19.07 8.04 1.77
CA ASP A 27 20.05 6.96 1.92
C ASP A 27 19.37 5.59 2.05
N ILE A 28 18.17 5.57 2.63
CA ILE A 28 17.46 4.33 2.98
C ILE A 28 15.99 4.46 2.60
N VAL A 29 15.42 3.40 2.03
CA VAL A 29 13.97 3.21 1.86
C VAL A 29 13.51 1.99 2.65
N ALA A 30 12.60 2.20 3.60
CA ALA A 30 12.14 1.16 4.51
C ALA A 30 10.63 0.94 4.39
N ARG A 31 10.20 -0.29 4.15
CA ARG A 31 8.81 -0.70 4.31
C ARG A 31 8.54 -1.10 5.75
N TYR A 32 7.40 -0.72 6.29
CA TYR A 32 7.14 -0.85 7.72
C TYR A 32 5.89 -1.69 8.06
N GLN A 33 5.07 -2.06 7.07
CA GLN A 33 3.83 -2.81 7.28
C GLN A 33 3.40 -3.55 6.01
N GLY A 34 2.42 -4.47 6.17
CA GLY A 34 1.85 -5.25 5.08
C GLY A 34 2.73 -6.40 4.64
N GLY A 35 2.43 -6.98 3.51
CA GLY A 35 3.12 -8.12 2.90
C GLY A 35 3.11 -8.00 1.38
N ASP A 36 2.97 -9.14 0.71
CA ASP A 36 2.96 -9.27 -0.76
C ASP A 36 1.58 -8.98 -1.40
N ASN A 37 0.63 -8.45 -0.62
CA ASN A 37 -0.70 -8.05 -1.09
C ASN A 37 -0.73 -6.69 -1.81
N ALA A 38 0.37 -5.93 -1.81
CA ALA A 38 0.50 -4.70 -2.59
C ALA A 38 1.28 -4.94 -3.88
N GLY A 39 0.96 -4.17 -4.92
CA GLY A 39 1.71 -4.14 -6.17
C GLY A 39 2.13 -2.71 -6.50
N HIS A 40 3.40 -2.37 -6.25
CA HIS A 40 3.97 -1.09 -6.63
C HIS A 40 4.56 -1.20 -8.04
N THR A 41 3.88 -0.64 -9.03
CA THR A 41 4.41 -0.58 -10.39
C THR A 41 5.26 0.67 -10.54
N VAL A 42 6.52 0.48 -10.92
CA VAL A 42 7.46 1.55 -11.25
C VAL A 42 7.86 1.41 -12.71
N LYS A 43 7.75 2.49 -13.48
CA LYS A 43 8.23 2.58 -14.86
C LYS A 43 9.36 3.61 -14.90
N ASN A 44 10.53 3.18 -15.34
CA ASN A 44 11.70 4.03 -15.50
C ASN A 44 12.45 3.68 -16.80
N GLU A 45 13.61 4.31 -17.02
CA GLU A 45 14.46 4.09 -18.19
C GLU A 45 14.96 2.65 -18.35
N CYS A 46 14.99 1.86 -17.27
CA CYS A 46 15.42 0.46 -17.29
C CYS A 46 14.27 -0.53 -17.55
N GLY A 47 13.01 -0.05 -17.52
CA GLY A 47 11.86 -0.90 -17.79
C GLY A 47 10.66 -0.69 -16.86
N LYS A 48 9.78 -1.70 -16.84
CA LYS A 48 8.61 -1.76 -15.95
C LYS A 48 8.84 -2.82 -14.88
N PHE A 49 8.79 -2.42 -13.63
CA PHE A 49 8.99 -3.26 -12.46
C PHE A 49 7.70 -3.34 -11.63
N VAL A 50 7.40 -4.53 -11.11
CA VAL A 50 6.30 -4.75 -10.18
C VAL A 50 6.88 -5.26 -8.88
N LEU A 51 6.76 -4.46 -7.82
CA LEU A 51 7.33 -4.72 -6.50
C LEU A 51 6.19 -5.04 -5.52
N ASN A 52 6.31 -6.15 -4.81
CA ASN A 52 5.32 -6.58 -3.83
C ASN A 52 5.85 -6.47 -2.39
N LEU A 53 7.00 -7.04 -2.12
CA LEU A 53 7.67 -7.05 -0.81
C LEU A 53 8.88 -6.13 -0.77
N VAL A 54 9.68 -6.12 -1.82
CA VAL A 54 10.92 -5.33 -1.89
C VAL A 54 10.58 -3.85 -1.98
N PRO A 55 11.22 -2.97 -1.17
CA PRO A 55 11.01 -1.52 -1.26
C PRO A 55 11.39 -0.95 -2.63
N SER A 56 10.64 0.05 -3.11
CA SER A 56 10.82 0.63 -4.45
C SER A 56 12.20 1.29 -4.66
N GLY A 57 12.87 1.69 -3.59
CA GLY A 57 14.24 2.22 -3.62
C GLY A 57 15.29 1.24 -4.16
N ILE A 58 14.99 -0.07 -4.26
CA ILE A 58 15.92 -1.10 -4.76
C ILE A 58 16.36 -0.85 -6.21
N LEU A 59 15.57 -0.10 -6.96
CA LEU A 59 15.87 0.29 -8.33
C LEU A 59 16.99 1.34 -8.44
N HIS A 60 17.44 1.88 -7.30
CA HIS A 60 18.54 2.84 -7.21
C HIS A 60 19.74 2.21 -6.52
N PRO A 61 20.91 2.06 -7.20
CA PRO A 61 22.06 1.34 -6.64
C PRO A 61 22.66 1.95 -5.36
N SER A 62 22.43 3.23 -5.09
CA SER A 62 22.92 3.95 -3.92
C SER A 62 22.03 3.81 -2.68
N ILE A 63 20.84 3.26 -2.84
CA ILE A 63 19.83 3.16 -1.77
C ILE A 63 19.93 1.81 -1.06
N VAL A 64 19.91 1.83 0.27
CA VAL A 64 19.71 0.62 1.05
C VAL A 64 18.20 0.43 1.31
N CYS A 65 17.68 -0.72 0.93
CA CYS A 65 16.29 -1.10 1.16
C CYS A 65 16.14 -1.92 2.43
N VAL A 66 15.10 -1.66 3.18
CA VAL A 66 14.84 -2.28 4.48
C VAL A 66 13.42 -2.80 4.55
N MET A 67 13.27 -4.06 4.96
CA MET A 67 12.00 -4.69 5.28
C MET A 67 11.84 -4.72 6.80
N GLY A 68 10.96 -3.87 7.34
CA GLY A 68 10.81 -3.65 8.77
C GLY A 68 10.08 -4.76 9.52
N GLY A 69 10.19 -4.75 10.86
CA GLY A 69 9.60 -5.75 11.75
C GLY A 69 8.07 -5.78 11.78
N GLY A 70 7.42 -4.72 11.30
CA GLY A 70 5.96 -4.65 11.16
C GLY A 70 5.41 -5.42 9.96
N MET A 71 6.25 -5.80 9.00
CA MET A 71 5.85 -6.57 7.83
C MET A 71 5.53 -8.03 8.16
N VAL A 72 4.73 -8.64 7.29
CA VAL A 72 4.58 -10.09 7.16
C VAL A 72 5.18 -10.49 5.82
N ILE A 73 6.09 -11.44 5.85
CA ILE A 73 6.93 -11.80 4.69
C ILE A 73 6.64 -13.24 4.29
N ASP A 74 6.20 -13.44 3.06
CA ASP A 74 6.20 -14.72 2.39
C ASP A 74 7.59 -14.94 1.76
N PRO A 75 8.44 -15.83 2.31
CA PRO A 75 9.79 -16.04 1.80
C PRO A 75 9.79 -16.63 0.39
N GLU A 76 8.80 -17.45 0.04
CA GLU A 76 8.70 -18.05 -1.29
C GLU A 76 8.37 -16.99 -2.36
N HIS A 77 7.47 -16.07 -2.02
CA HIS A 77 7.17 -14.94 -2.91
C HIS A 77 8.37 -14.00 -3.02
N LEU A 78 9.04 -13.72 -1.90
CA LEU A 78 10.23 -12.85 -1.87
C LEU A 78 11.38 -13.41 -2.71
N GLU A 79 11.64 -14.72 -2.65
CA GLU A 79 12.67 -15.37 -3.48
C GLU A 79 12.36 -15.18 -4.97
N LYS A 80 11.11 -15.43 -5.38
CA LYS A 80 10.65 -15.25 -6.76
C LYS A 80 10.75 -13.78 -7.22
N GLU A 81 10.35 -12.83 -6.37
CA GLU A 81 10.45 -11.40 -6.65
C GLU A 81 11.91 -10.97 -6.84
N ILE A 82 12.81 -11.38 -5.94
CA ILE A 82 14.24 -11.08 -6.05
C ILE A 82 14.84 -11.70 -7.33
N ALA A 83 14.48 -12.93 -7.67
CA ALA A 83 14.96 -13.59 -8.88
C ALA A 83 14.52 -12.82 -10.13
N ALA A 84 13.23 -12.45 -10.23
CA ALA A 84 12.70 -11.68 -11.35
C ALA A 84 13.34 -10.29 -11.49
N LEU A 85 13.62 -9.61 -10.38
CA LEU A 85 14.32 -8.33 -10.39
C LEU A 85 15.78 -8.46 -10.84
N ARG A 86 16.47 -9.52 -10.42
CA ARG A 86 17.85 -9.80 -10.87
C ARG A 86 17.92 -10.13 -12.35
N GLU A 87 16.96 -10.88 -12.89
CA GLU A 87 16.84 -11.15 -14.33
C GLU A 87 16.66 -9.86 -15.14
N GLN A 88 16.02 -8.84 -14.55
CA GLN A 88 15.90 -7.50 -15.14
C GLN A 88 17.11 -6.59 -14.87
N GLY A 89 18.22 -7.14 -14.32
CA GLY A 89 19.47 -6.42 -14.10
C GLY A 89 19.57 -5.65 -12.78
N VAL A 90 18.59 -5.78 -11.87
CA VAL A 90 18.65 -5.14 -10.56
C VAL A 90 19.62 -5.90 -9.65
N LYS A 91 20.66 -5.22 -9.14
CA LYS A 91 21.59 -5.81 -8.18
C LYS A 91 20.98 -5.86 -6.79
N ILE A 92 20.76 -7.07 -6.25
CA ILE A 92 20.20 -7.27 -4.90
C ILE A 92 21.16 -8.17 -4.11
N THR A 93 21.71 -7.65 -3.02
CA THR A 93 22.65 -8.33 -2.14
C THR A 93 22.34 -8.00 -0.67
N PRO A 94 22.91 -8.71 0.31
CA PRO A 94 22.77 -8.36 1.71
C PRO A 94 23.27 -6.94 2.08
N ASP A 95 24.06 -6.30 1.21
CA ASP A 95 24.52 -4.93 1.46
C ASP A 95 23.41 -3.89 1.21
N ASN A 96 22.57 -4.12 0.19
CA ASN A 96 21.54 -3.15 -0.22
C ASN A 96 20.09 -3.61 0.03
N LEU A 97 19.87 -4.83 0.56
CA LEU A 97 18.58 -5.28 1.07
C LEU A 97 18.77 -5.88 2.46
N LYS A 98 18.01 -5.37 3.45
CA LYS A 98 18.03 -5.85 4.83
C LYS A 98 16.63 -6.26 5.27
N ILE A 99 16.54 -7.40 5.94
CA ILE A 99 15.30 -7.99 6.41
C ILE A 99 15.31 -8.00 7.94
N SER A 100 14.29 -7.46 8.58
CA SER A 100 14.19 -7.47 10.03
C SER A 100 14.05 -8.91 10.57
N ASP A 101 14.88 -9.24 11.54
CA ASP A 101 14.75 -10.43 12.37
C ASP A 101 13.37 -10.55 13.05
N ARG A 102 12.70 -9.43 13.28
CA ARG A 102 11.37 -9.32 13.93
C ARG A 102 10.20 -9.44 12.96
N ALA A 103 10.42 -9.38 11.64
CA ALA A 103 9.36 -9.56 10.66
C ALA A 103 8.74 -10.97 10.77
N THR A 104 7.43 -11.06 10.61
CA THR A 104 6.70 -12.32 10.77
C THR A 104 6.69 -13.09 9.46
N ILE A 105 6.89 -14.41 9.53
CA ILE A 105 6.85 -15.29 8.36
C ILE A 105 5.40 -15.60 8.00
N THR A 106 5.02 -15.35 6.75
CA THR A 106 3.82 -15.90 6.13
C THR A 106 4.12 -17.32 5.67
N MET A 107 3.52 -18.30 6.34
CA MET A 107 3.72 -19.72 6.04
C MET A 107 2.74 -20.16 4.93
N PRO A 108 3.02 -21.23 4.18
CA PRO A 108 2.13 -21.74 3.12
C PRO A 108 0.69 -21.96 3.54
N PHE A 109 0.46 -22.44 4.75
CA PHE A 109 -0.88 -22.66 5.29
C PHE A 109 -1.68 -21.37 5.57
N HIS A 110 -1.00 -20.20 5.74
CA HIS A 110 -1.72 -18.93 5.83
C HIS A 110 -2.33 -18.53 4.48
N VAL A 111 -1.57 -18.73 3.41
CA VAL A 111 -2.01 -18.47 2.03
C VAL A 111 -3.15 -19.41 1.64
N GLU A 112 -2.99 -20.71 1.95
CA GLU A 112 -4.01 -21.71 1.70
C GLU A 112 -5.30 -21.41 2.48
N GLN A 113 -5.19 -21.10 3.78
CA GLN A 113 -6.33 -20.74 4.64
C GLN A 113 -7.10 -19.53 4.11
N ASP A 114 -6.41 -18.49 3.64
CA ASP A 114 -7.03 -17.29 3.05
C ASP A 114 -7.87 -17.65 1.82
N GLY A 115 -7.32 -18.47 0.92
CA GLY A 115 -8.05 -18.95 -0.26
C GLY A 115 -9.26 -19.80 0.08
N LEU A 116 -9.16 -20.72 1.07
CA LEU A 116 -10.23 -21.59 1.52
C LEU A 116 -11.36 -20.80 2.18
N GLU A 117 -11.03 -19.82 3.02
CA GLU A 117 -12.05 -18.99 3.67
C GLU A 117 -12.80 -18.11 2.69
N GLU A 118 -12.09 -17.45 1.75
CA GLU A 118 -12.75 -16.68 0.68
C GLU A 118 -13.71 -17.58 -0.13
N ALA A 119 -13.30 -18.79 -0.47
CA ALA A 119 -14.17 -19.75 -1.17
C ALA A 119 -15.37 -20.21 -0.31
N ARG A 120 -15.21 -20.33 1.01
CA ARG A 120 -16.29 -20.66 1.95
C ARG A 120 -17.29 -19.51 2.05
N LEU A 121 -16.80 -18.27 2.22
CA LEU A 121 -17.62 -17.06 2.33
C LEU A 121 -18.35 -16.72 1.02
N ALA A 122 -17.75 -17.00 -0.13
CA ALA A 122 -18.37 -16.79 -1.44
C ALA A 122 -19.70 -17.57 -1.59
N LYS A 123 -19.86 -18.73 -0.92
CA LYS A 123 -21.11 -19.52 -0.95
C LYS A 123 -22.30 -18.79 -0.32
N THR A 124 -22.04 -17.82 0.57
CA THR A 124 -23.06 -17.04 1.28
C THR A 124 -23.06 -15.57 0.85
N GLY A 125 -22.22 -15.18 -0.13
CA GLY A 125 -22.05 -13.79 -0.57
C GLY A 125 -21.37 -12.87 0.46
N ALA A 126 -20.65 -13.46 1.43
CA ALA A 126 -19.97 -12.74 2.52
C ALA A 126 -18.44 -12.62 2.33
N GLN A 127 -17.94 -12.87 1.11
CA GLN A 127 -16.52 -12.71 0.79
C GLN A 127 -16.06 -11.24 0.92
N PHE A 128 -14.80 -11.05 1.29
CA PHE A 128 -14.19 -9.72 1.44
C PHE A 128 -13.43 -9.24 0.19
N GLY A 129 -13.23 -10.10 -0.81
CA GLY A 129 -12.38 -9.81 -1.95
C GLY A 129 -10.89 -9.86 -1.58
N SER A 130 -10.49 -10.82 -0.72
CA SER A 130 -9.10 -11.02 -0.32
C SER A 130 -8.16 -11.19 -1.51
N THR A 131 -6.93 -10.73 -1.35
CA THR A 131 -5.83 -10.97 -2.29
C THR A 131 -5.34 -12.42 -2.28
N LYS A 132 -5.81 -13.24 -1.33
CA LYS A 132 -5.41 -14.64 -1.11
C LYS A 132 -3.90 -14.79 -0.89
N ARG A 133 -3.31 -13.84 -0.16
CA ARG A 133 -1.89 -13.81 0.21
C ARG A 133 -1.64 -14.15 1.68
N GLY A 134 -2.67 -14.59 2.39
CA GLY A 134 -2.56 -15.01 3.80
C GLY A 134 -2.34 -13.87 4.79
N ILE A 135 -2.50 -12.61 4.37
CA ILE A 135 -2.15 -11.43 5.18
C ILE A 135 -2.92 -11.40 6.50
N ALA A 136 -4.25 -11.54 6.46
CA ALA A 136 -5.08 -11.50 7.65
C ALA A 136 -4.73 -12.62 8.63
N TYR A 137 -4.47 -13.82 8.11
CA TYR A 137 -4.13 -15.00 8.91
C TYR A 137 -2.75 -14.88 9.55
N THR A 138 -1.78 -14.35 8.83
CA THR A 138 -0.43 -14.11 9.37
C THR A 138 -0.45 -13.05 10.46
N TYR A 139 -1.15 -11.92 10.26
CA TYR A 139 -1.31 -10.90 11.30
C TYR A 139 -2.13 -11.43 12.49
N GLY A 140 -3.21 -12.17 12.26
CA GLY A 140 -3.98 -12.81 13.32
C GLY A 140 -3.10 -13.68 14.20
N ASP A 141 -2.33 -14.56 13.61
CA ASP A 141 -1.40 -15.44 14.34
C ASP A 141 -0.27 -14.68 15.03
N LYS A 142 0.24 -13.59 14.43
CA LYS A 142 1.22 -12.70 15.07
C LYS A 142 0.68 -12.16 16.40
N TYR A 143 -0.56 -11.66 16.42
CA TYR A 143 -1.17 -11.12 17.63
C TYR A 143 -1.57 -12.24 18.63
N MET A 144 -1.89 -13.42 18.15
CA MET A 144 -2.06 -14.60 18.98
C MET A 144 -0.75 -15.23 19.45
N LYS A 145 0.41 -14.72 19.00
CA LYS A 145 1.77 -15.22 19.33
C LYS A 145 2.01 -16.65 18.83
N LYS A 146 1.41 -17.01 17.71
CA LYS A 146 1.47 -18.34 17.07
C LYS A 146 2.17 -18.23 15.69
N THR A 147 3.37 -17.63 15.64
CA THR A 147 4.13 -17.48 14.41
C THR A 147 5.61 -17.74 14.60
N LEU A 148 6.32 -17.93 13.49
CA LEU A 148 7.77 -17.76 13.41
C LEU A 148 8.09 -16.36 12.86
N ARG A 149 9.26 -15.87 13.23
CA ARG A 149 9.85 -14.63 12.72
C ARG A 149 11.02 -14.94 11.80
N MET A 150 11.39 -13.98 10.95
CA MET A 150 12.55 -14.14 10.07
C MET A 150 13.84 -14.45 10.84
N GLY A 151 14.03 -13.89 12.04
CA GLY A 151 15.15 -14.22 12.92
C GLY A 151 15.21 -15.69 13.35
N ASP A 152 14.08 -16.39 13.40
CA ASP A 152 14.06 -17.82 13.71
C ASP A 152 14.72 -18.66 12.61
N LEU A 153 14.72 -18.18 11.36
CA LEU A 153 15.43 -18.84 10.26
C LEU A 153 16.95 -18.80 10.42
N VAL A 154 17.49 -17.81 11.13
CA VAL A 154 18.95 -17.72 11.35
C VAL A 154 19.43 -18.84 12.28
N HIS A 155 18.58 -19.25 13.24
CA HIS A 155 18.91 -20.21 14.29
C HIS A 155 17.88 -21.35 14.35
N MET A 156 17.83 -22.18 13.30
CA MET A 156 16.92 -23.32 13.21
C MET A 156 17.34 -24.47 14.16
N ASP A 157 17.04 -24.32 15.44
CA ASP A 157 17.35 -25.29 16.50
C ASP A 157 16.10 -26.07 16.98
N ALA A 158 16.28 -26.92 18.01
CA ALA A 158 15.20 -27.73 18.59
C ALA A 158 14.09 -26.87 19.21
N SER A 159 14.38 -25.66 19.68
CA SER A 159 13.36 -24.77 20.25
C SER A 159 12.46 -24.18 19.18
N VAL A 160 13.03 -23.79 18.05
CA VAL A 160 12.27 -23.34 16.88
C VAL A 160 11.41 -24.47 16.32
N ARG A 161 11.97 -25.71 16.26
CA ARG A 161 11.19 -26.87 15.82
C ARG A 161 9.99 -27.14 16.71
N LYS A 162 10.17 -27.09 18.02
CA LYS A 162 9.06 -27.28 18.97
C LYS A 162 7.97 -26.22 18.83
N ARG A 163 8.36 -24.95 18.57
CA ARG A 163 7.37 -23.88 18.29
C ARG A 163 6.62 -24.14 16.99
N LEU A 164 7.32 -24.60 15.95
CA LEU A 164 6.71 -24.97 14.68
C LEU A 164 5.73 -26.12 14.83
N GLU A 165 6.06 -27.17 15.63
CA GLU A 165 5.15 -28.28 15.95
C GLU A 165 3.84 -27.77 16.57
N THR A 166 3.93 -26.92 17.59
CA THR A 166 2.76 -26.32 18.25
C THR A 166 1.94 -25.45 17.28
N LEU A 167 2.61 -24.71 16.40
CA LEU A 167 1.95 -23.89 15.38
C LEU A 167 1.19 -24.77 14.37
N VAL A 168 1.84 -25.78 13.82
CA VAL A 168 1.24 -26.71 12.85
C VAL A 168 0.09 -27.49 13.47
N GLU A 169 0.23 -27.97 14.72
CA GLU A 169 -0.87 -28.61 15.46
C GLU A 169 -2.11 -27.69 15.54
N SER A 170 -1.90 -26.44 15.96
CA SER A 170 -2.99 -25.45 16.04
C SER A 170 -3.63 -25.18 14.66
N LYS A 171 -2.84 -25.12 13.59
CA LYS A 171 -3.36 -24.92 12.23
C LYS A 171 -4.12 -26.13 11.73
N ASN A 172 -3.67 -27.33 12.02
CA ASN A 172 -4.35 -28.56 11.63
C ASN A 172 -5.74 -28.70 12.23
N LEU A 173 -5.98 -28.14 13.43
CA LEU A 173 -7.35 -28.07 13.97
C LEU A 173 -8.31 -27.31 13.03
N THR A 174 -7.84 -26.23 12.43
CA THR A 174 -8.64 -25.43 11.48
C THR A 174 -8.69 -26.08 10.10
N MET A 175 -7.55 -26.47 9.55
CA MET A 175 -7.44 -27.03 8.19
C MET A 175 -8.27 -28.30 8.05
N VAL A 176 -8.19 -29.22 9.03
CA VAL A 176 -8.89 -30.49 8.98
C VAL A 176 -10.38 -30.33 9.32
N ASN A 177 -10.72 -29.67 10.45
CA ASN A 177 -12.09 -29.69 10.94
C ASN A 177 -13.01 -28.64 10.31
N ILE A 178 -12.47 -27.51 9.85
CA ILE A 178 -13.26 -26.44 9.23
C ILE A 178 -13.23 -26.55 7.70
N TYR A 179 -12.05 -26.74 7.13
CA TYR A 179 -11.88 -26.73 5.68
C TYR A 179 -11.80 -28.11 5.04
N ASN A 180 -11.83 -29.20 5.85
CA ASN A 180 -11.75 -30.59 5.38
C ASN A 180 -10.53 -30.86 4.49
N GLN A 181 -9.39 -30.24 4.85
CA GLN A 181 -8.13 -30.42 4.17
C GLN A 181 -7.30 -31.53 4.82
N LYS A 182 -6.28 -32.00 4.13
CA LYS A 182 -5.26 -32.89 4.71
C LYS A 182 -4.47 -32.10 5.79
N PRO A 183 -3.99 -32.79 6.84
CA PRO A 183 -3.15 -32.13 7.83
C PRO A 183 -1.82 -31.67 7.20
N VAL A 184 -1.37 -30.47 7.58
CA VAL A 184 -0.05 -29.93 7.26
C VAL A 184 1.01 -30.75 7.99
N SER A 185 2.06 -31.14 7.29
CA SER A 185 3.19 -31.89 7.86
C SER A 185 4.18 -30.94 8.53
N VAL A 186 4.59 -31.25 9.76
CA VAL A 186 5.64 -30.54 10.47
C VAL A 186 6.98 -30.64 9.74
N ASP A 187 7.31 -31.84 9.22
CA ASP A 187 8.58 -32.07 8.53
C ASP A 187 8.65 -31.29 7.21
N ASP A 188 7.54 -31.20 6.47
CA ASP A 188 7.49 -30.40 5.24
C ASP A 188 7.71 -28.91 5.55
N MET A 189 7.03 -28.40 6.60
CA MET A 189 7.22 -27.00 7.03
C MET A 189 8.61 -26.73 7.57
N TRP A 190 9.20 -27.69 8.28
CA TRP A 190 10.60 -27.59 8.74
C TRP A 190 11.58 -27.51 7.58
N ASN A 191 11.43 -28.40 6.59
CA ASN A 191 12.28 -28.43 5.40
C ASN A 191 12.11 -27.15 4.57
N TRP A 192 10.88 -26.65 4.44
CA TRP A 192 10.58 -25.35 3.84
C TRP A 192 11.33 -24.22 4.56
N CYS A 193 11.27 -24.16 5.88
CA CYS A 193 12.03 -23.17 6.66
C CYS A 193 13.54 -23.31 6.47
N LYS A 194 14.07 -24.55 6.40
CA LYS A 194 15.47 -24.82 6.15
C LYS A 194 15.96 -24.29 4.80
N HIS A 195 15.15 -24.46 3.75
CA HIS A 195 15.44 -23.86 2.45
C HIS A 195 15.59 -22.34 2.57
N PHE A 196 14.65 -21.65 3.22
CA PHE A 196 14.72 -20.20 3.35
C PHE A 196 15.77 -19.71 4.36
N GLN A 197 16.21 -20.56 5.30
CA GLN A 197 17.42 -20.31 6.08
C GLN A 197 18.61 -20.12 5.15
N GLU A 198 18.81 -21.02 4.19
CA GLU A 198 19.93 -20.95 3.24
C GLU A 198 19.85 -19.71 2.35
N VAL A 199 18.63 -19.37 1.90
CA VAL A 199 18.41 -18.24 0.99
C VAL A 199 18.55 -16.87 1.68
N PHE A 200 18.00 -16.72 2.90
CA PHE A 200 17.82 -15.39 3.49
C PHE A 200 18.68 -15.07 4.72
N SER A 201 19.39 -16.03 5.33
CA SER A 201 20.14 -15.77 6.57
C SER A 201 21.09 -14.58 6.47
N ALA A 202 21.73 -14.38 5.32
CA ALA A 202 22.65 -13.27 5.10
C ALA A 202 21.96 -11.88 5.01
N TYR A 203 20.67 -11.84 4.72
CA TYR A 203 19.87 -10.62 4.63
C TYR A 203 19.24 -10.21 5.96
N ILE A 204 19.11 -11.18 6.90
CA ILE A 204 18.39 -10.99 8.16
C ILE A 204 19.32 -10.34 9.18
N CYS A 205 18.87 -9.24 9.79
CA CYS A 205 19.63 -8.52 10.83
C CYS A 205 18.70 -7.80 11.81
N ASP A 206 19.25 -7.23 12.88
CA ASP A 206 18.56 -6.26 13.74
C ASP A 206 18.39 -4.94 12.98
N VAL A 207 17.30 -4.85 12.23
CA VAL A 207 16.94 -3.66 11.47
C VAL A 207 16.67 -2.46 12.38
N GLY A 208 16.15 -2.69 13.60
CA GLY A 208 15.90 -1.61 14.55
C GLY A 208 17.20 -0.89 14.93
N GLN A 209 18.24 -1.65 15.28
CA GLN A 209 19.55 -1.06 15.57
C GLN A 209 20.15 -0.40 14.32
N TYR A 210 20.09 -1.08 13.16
CA TYR A 210 20.61 -0.54 11.91
C TYR A 210 20.00 0.83 11.55
N LEU A 211 18.67 0.97 11.66
CA LEU A 211 17.98 2.22 11.36
C LEU A 211 18.23 3.30 12.41
N ALA A 212 18.37 2.92 13.69
CA ALA A 212 18.70 3.85 14.77
C ALA A 212 20.10 4.44 14.56
N ASP A 213 21.10 3.60 14.28
CA ASP A 213 22.46 4.03 13.99
C ASP A 213 22.53 4.94 12.74
N ALA A 214 21.76 4.60 11.71
CA ALA A 214 21.69 5.41 10.50
C ALA A 214 21.07 6.80 10.77
N ASP A 215 19.98 6.89 11.55
CA ASP A 215 19.35 8.16 11.93
C ASP A 215 20.30 9.01 12.80
N ASP A 216 20.99 8.40 13.77
CA ASP A 216 21.98 9.07 14.63
C ASP A 216 23.19 9.55 13.83
N ALA A 217 23.54 8.87 12.73
CA ALA A 217 24.55 9.31 11.76
C ALA A 217 24.04 10.38 10.78
N GLY A 218 22.80 10.88 10.94
CA GLY A 218 22.22 11.91 10.11
C GLY A 218 21.73 11.44 8.74
N LYS A 219 21.62 10.12 8.50
CA LYS A 219 21.10 9.56 7.26
C LYS A 219 19.63 9.92 7.05
N LYS A 220 19.24 10.08 5.79
CA LYS A 220 17.86 10.34 5.40
C LYS A 220 17.14 9.01 5.14
N ILE A 221 16.08 8.75 5.90
CA ILE A 221 15.29 7.53 5.81
C ILE A 221 13.89 7.84 5.30
N MET A 222 13.49 7.18 4.23
CA MET A 222 12.14 7.23 3.68
C MET A 222 11.39 5.96 4.07
N PHE A 223 10.18 6.11 4.60
CA PHE A 223 9.27 5.01 4.87
C PHE A 223 8.24 4.90 3.75
N GLU A 224 8.17 3.74 3.13
CA GLU A 224 7.24 3.41 2.06
C GLU A 224 6.06 2.62 2.61
N ALA A 225 4.87 3.24 2.64
CA ALA A 225 3.63 2.57 2.98
C ALA A 225 3.08 1.76 1.82
N GLN A 226 2.23 0.80 2.13
CA GLN A 226 1.33 0.19 1.15
C GLN A 226 -0.12 0.46 1.52
N LEU A 227 -1.02 0.37 0.51
CA LEU A 227 -2.43 0.73 0.62
C LEU A 227 -2.62 2.22 1.01
N GLY A 228 -3.74 2.57 1.60
CA GLY A 228 -4.06 3.94 1.99
C GLY A 228 -4.81 4.01 3.32
N ALA A 229 -5.06 5.21 3.83
CA ALA A 229 -5.67 5.44 5.14
C ALA A 229 -7.02 4.73 5.32
N LEU A 230 -7.83 4.67 4.26
CA LEU A 230 -9.15 4.02 4.30
C LEU A 230 -9.08 2.49 4.34
N ARG A 231 -7.90 1.92 4.18
CA ARG A 231 -7.62 0.48 4.32
C ARG A 231 -6.86 0.16 5.61
N ASP A 232 -6.63 1.12 6.49
CA ASP A 232 -6.02 0.90 7.80
C ASP A 232 -6.91 0.02 8.67
N ILE A 233 -6.30 -0.86 9.48
CA ILE A 233 -7.05 -1.81 10.32
C ILE A 233 -7.91 -1.10 11.38
N ASP A 234 -7.42 0.04 11.91
CA ASP A 234 -8.08 0.77 13.01
C ASP A 234 -8.92 1.95 12.51
N TYR A 235 -8.43 2.68 11.49
CA TYR A 235 -9.02 3.93 11.02
C TYR A 235 -9.69 3.84 9.64
N GLY A 236 -9.60 2.67 9.00
CA GLY A 236 -10.20 2.43 7.68
C GLY A 236 -11.70 2.10 7.72
N ILE A 237 -12.21 1.72 6.57
CA ILE A 237 -13.62 1.34 6.36
C ILE A 237 -13.90 -0.10 6.80
N TYR A 238 -13.63 -0.40 8.07
CA TYR A 238 -13.80 -1.74 8.63
C TYR A 238 -15.21 -2.33 8.35
N PRO A 239 -15.33 -3.61 7.94
CA PRO A 239 -14.30 -4.65 7.87
C PRO A 239 -13.51 -4.72 6.55
N TYR A 240 -13.72 -3.83 5.62
CA TYR A 240 -13.06 -3.81 4.30
C TYR A 240 -11.68 -3.15 4.36
N THR A 241 -10.84 -3.60 5.28
CA THR A 241 -9.50 -3.09 5.57
C THR A 241 -8.43 -4.14 5.25
N THR A 242 -7.16 -3.72 5.22
CA THR A 242 -6.04 -4.65 5.40
C THR A 242 -5.84 -4.93 6.88
N SER A 243 -5.14 -6.01 7.22
CA SER A 243 -4.86 -6.37 8.62
C SER A 243 -3.61 -5.71 9.18
N SER A 244 -3.21 -4.56 8.63
CA SER A 244 -2.02 -3.81 9.04
C SER A 244 -2.28 -2.32 9.19
N ASN A 245 -1.40 -1.63 9.93
CA ASN A 245 -1.50 -0.19 10.13
C ASN A 245 -0.83 0.55 8.98
N THR A 246 -1.64 1.22 8.15
CA THR A 246 -1.19 1.98 6.98
C THR A 246 -0.86 3.44 7.31
N ILE A 247 -1.14 3.88 8.53
CA ILE A 247 -0.96 5.26 8.98
C ILE A 247 0.53 5.58 9.14
N GLY A 248 0.95 6.76 8.66
CA GLY A 248 2.34 7.21 8.66
C GLY A 248 2.98 7.25 10.05
N ALA A 249 2.22 7.60 11.08
CA ALA A 249 2.68 7.58 12.47
C ALA A 249 3.15 6.19 12.95
N TYR A 250 2.68 5.11 12.32
CA TYR A 250 3.15 3.74 12.61
C TYR A 250 4.49 3.42 11.95
N ALA A 251 4.96 4.23 10.98
CA ALA A 251 6.16 3.92 10.21
C ALA A 251 7.42 3.70 11.07
N PRO A 252 7.77 4.57 12.02
CA PRO A 252 8.91 4.32 12.91
C PRO A 252 8.73 3.05 13.76
N ILE A 253 7.50 2.75 14.22
CA ILE A 253 7.17 1.57 15.02
C ILE A 253 7.36 0.31 14.18
N GLY A 254 6.73 0.27 13.00
CA GLY A 254 6.79 -0.88 12.11
C GLY A 254 8.17 -1.12 11.49
N ALA A 255 8.95 -0.06 11.30
CA ALA A 255 10.33 -0.17 10.84
C ALA A 255 11.30 -0.67 11.91
N GLY A 256 10.98 -0.47 13.21
CA GLY A 256 11.78 -0.98 14.33
C GLY A 256 12.47 0.11 15.16
N ILE A 257 12.12 1.38 14.99
CA ILE A 257 12.65 2.54 15.75
C ILE A 257 11.53 3.32 16.46
N PRO A 258 10.77 2.68 17.37
CA PRO A 258 9.51 3.21 17.92
C PRO A 258 9.66 4.52 18.72
N GLY A 259 10.87 4.85 19.17
CA GLY A 259 11.16 6.09 19.91
C GLY A 259 11.40 7.31 19.00
N ARG A 260 11.51 7.13 17.69
CA ARG A 260 11.77 8.21 16.74
C ARG A 260 10.46 8.82 16.22
N LYS A 261 10.51 10.10 15.88
CA LYS A 261 9.37 10.85 15.32
C LYS A 261 9.61 11.14 13.84
N LEU A 262 8.55 11.11 13.05
CA LEU A 262 8.62 11.57 11.67
C LEU A 262 8.94 13.08 11.66
N ASN A 263 9.82 13.46 10.74
CA ASN A 263 10.06 14.85 10.39
C ASN A 263 9.10 15.35 9.33
N LYS A 264 8.60 14.43 8.48
CA LYS A 264 7.72 14.76 7.36
C LYS A 264 6.82 13.60 6.96
N SER A 265 5.59 13.92 6.59
CA SER A 265 4.63 12.99 5.98
C SER A 265 4.17 13.55 4.64
N ILE A 266 4.37 12.78 3.57
CA ILE A 266 3.91 13.11 2.21
C ILE A 266 2.77 12.16 1.86
N GLY A 267 1.58 12.73 1.69
CA GLY A 267 0.40 11.99 1.29
C GLY A 267 0.27 11.88 -0.22
N ILE A 268 0.00 10.68 -0.73
CA ILE A 268 -0.22 10.45 -2.15
C ILE A 268 -1.70 10.26 -2.40
N MET A 269 -2.26 11.03 -3.34
CA MET A 269 -3.66 10.94 -3.77
C MET A 269 -3.76 11.00 -5.29
N LYS A 270 -4.77 10.36 -5.87
CA LYS A 270 -5.09 10.50 -7.30
C LYS A 270 -5.92 11.75 -7.56
N ALA A 271 -5.88 12.24 -8.77
CA ALA A 271 -6.78 13.32 -9.23
C ALA A 271 -8.26 12.88 -9.34
N TYR A 272 -8.54 11.60 -9.20
CA TYR A 272 -9.85 10.98 -9.09
C TYR A 272 -9.81 9.85 -8.07
N SER A 273 -10.90 9.17 -7.81
CA SER A 273 -10.93 8.07 -6.85
C SER A 273 -10.95 6.71 -7.54
N SER A 274 -10.19 5.75 -7.00
CA SER A 274 -10.30 4.34 -7.40
C SER A 274 -10.23 3.43 -6.19
N CYS A 275 -10.87 2.26 -6.29
CA CYS A 275 -10.92 1.29 -5.21
C CYS A 275 -10.82 -0.13 -5.76
N VAL A 276 -10.02 -0.96 -5.10
CA VAL A 276 -9.98 -2.41 -5.31
C VAL A 276 -10.66 -3.09 -4.13
N GLY A 277 -11.47 -4.12 -4.40
CA GLY A 277 -12.19 -4.88 -3.39
C GLY A 277 -13.54 -4.24 -3.00
N ASP A 278 -14.18 -4.89 -2.06
CA ASP A 278 -15.53 -4.57 -1.63
C ASP A 278 -15.56 -3.44 -0.59
N GLY A 279 -16.76 -3.07 -0.14
CA GLY A 279 -17.01 -2.04 0.84
C GLY A 279 -17.52 -0.73 0.26
N PRO A 280 -17.87 0.23 1.13
CA PRO A 280 -18.45 1.50 0.72
C PRO A 280 -17.44 2.32 -0.12
N PHE A 281 -17.94 2.83 -1.24
CA PHE A 281 -17.20 3.67 -2.16
C PHE A 281 -18.18 4.72 -2.72
N THR A 282 -18.57 5.67 -1.87
CA THR A 282 -19.65 6.64 -2.10
C THR A 282 -19.50 7.41 -3.41
N THR A 283 -18.27 7.74 -3.78
CA THR A 283 -17.97 8.55 -4.96
C THR A 283 -18.35 7.86 -6.29
N GLU A 284 -18.39 6.52 -6.35
CA GLU A 284 -18.79 5.82 -7.59
C GLU A 284 -20.26 6.07 -7.98
N LEU A 285 -21.10 6.44 -7.01
CA LEU A 285 -22.51 6.75 -7.23
C LEU A 285 -22.72 8.08 -7.97
N ALA A 286 -21.66 8.87 -8.10
CA ALA A 286 -21.68 10.17 -8.78
C ALA A 286 -21.44 10.10 -10.30
N MET A 287 -21.25 8.90 -10.86
CA MET A 287 -20.96 8.68 -12.28
C MET A 287 -21.86 7.58 -12.86
N THR A 288 -22.25 7.75 -14.11
CA THR A 288 -22.90 6.70 -14.91
C THR A 288 -21.90 5.58 -15.25
N GLU A 289 -22.38 4.42 -15.68
CA GLU A 289 -21.50 3.31 -16.09
C GLU A 289 -20.64 3.66 -17.31
N GLU A 290 -21.15 4.51 -18.21
CA GLU A 290 -20.40 4.99 -19.36
C GLU A 290 -19.24 5.92 -18.93
N GLU A 291 -19.48 6.88 -18.06
CA GLU A 291 -18.45 7.75 -17.49
C GLU A 291 -17.39 6.96 -16.72
N LYS A 292 -17.79 5.97 -15.92
CA LYS A 292 -16.87 5.06 -15.24
C LYS A 292 -16.02 4.24 -16.22
N HIS A 293 -16.62 3.80 -17.33
CA HIS A 293 -15.88 3.07 -18.37
C HIS A 293 -14.81 3.96 -18.99
N LEU A 294 -15.17 5.18 -19.41
CA LEU A 294 -14.22 6.14 -19.97
C LEU A 294 -13.07 6.45 -19.00
N LEU A 295 -13.38 6.69 -17.71
CA LEU A 295 -12.36 6.96 -16.70
C LEU A 295 -11.43 5.74 -16.46
N ARG A 296 -11.98 4.51 -16.48
CA ARG A 296 -11.16 3.28 -16.37
C ARG A 296 -10.21 3.12 -17.55
N GLU A 297 -10.67 3.36 -18.77
CA GLU A 297 -9.83 3.28 -19.97
C GLU A 297 -8.73 4.35 -19.94
N ALA A 298 -9.07 5.60 -19.66
CA ALA A 298 -8.12 6.71 -19.60
C ALA A 298 -7.07 6.50 -18.50
N GLY A 299 -7.49 6.03 -17.32
CA GLY A 299 -6.61 5.79 -16.17
C GLY A 299 -5.96 4.41 -16.14
N HIS A 300 -6.24 3.52 -17.11
CA HIS A 300 -5.82 2.11 -17.09
C HIS A 300 -6.14 1.41 -15.76
N GLU A 301 -7.35 1.66 -15.23
CA GLU A 301 -7.79 1.21 -13.91
C GLU A 301 -8.20 -0.27 -13.91
N TYR A 302 -7.19 -1.13 -14.08
CA TYR A 302 -7.29 -2.58 -14.04
C TYR A 302 -6.27 -3.16 -13.06
N GLY A 303 -6.65 -4.25 -12.38
CA GLY A 303 -5.76 -4.92 -11.44
C GLY A 303 -4.53 -5.50 -12.13
N ALA A 304 -3.33 -5.16 -11.69
CA ALA A 304 -2.08 -5.58 -12.33
C ALA A 304 -1.92 -7.10 -12.42
N ALA A 305 -2.39 -7.85 -11.42
CA ALA A 305 -2.28 -9.31 -11.39
C ALA A 305 -3.49 -10.03 -11.99
N THR A 306 -4.69 -9.43 -11.92
CA THR A 306 -5.95 -10.13 -12.25
C THR A 306 -6.64 -9.59 -13.48
N GLY A 307 -6.25 -8.40 -13.98
CA GLY A 307 -6.96 -7.67 -15.03
C GLY A 307 -8.38 -7.21 -14.64
N ARG A 308 -8.82 -7.40 -13.38
CA ARG A 308 -10.16 -6.98 -12.94
C ARG A 308 -10.31 -5.47 -13.04
N PRO A 309 -11.44 -4.97 -13.58
CA PRO A 309 -11.71 -3.53 -13.58
C PRO A 309 -11.83 -3.02 -12.14
N ARG A 310 -11.17 -1.90 -11.87
CA ARG A 310 -11.30 -1.20 -10.59
C ARG A 310 -12.60 -0.41 -10.56
N ARG A 311 -13.15 -0.23 -9.37
CA ARG A 311 -14.20 0.75 -9.11
C ARG A 311 -13.59 2.12 -9.20
N VAL A 312 -14.25 3.06 -9.90
CA VAL A 312 -13.77 4.43 -10.10
C VAL A 312 -14.88 5.44 -9.84
N GLY A 313 -14.50 6.65 -9.50
CA GLY A 313 -15.41 7.77 -9.29
C GLY A 313 -14.65 9.10 -9.28
N PRO A 314 -15.38 10.23 -9.19
CA PRO A 314 -14.77 11.55 -9.04
C PRO A 314 -13.83 11.61 -7.83
N PHE A 315 -13.01 12.66 -7.78
CA PHE A 315 -12.24 12.94 -6.58
C PHE A 315 -13.17 13.12 -5.38
N ASP A 316 -12.86 12.43 -4.29
CA ASP A 316 -13.67 12.45 -3.06
C ASP A 316 -12.99 13.33 -2.00
N VAL A 317 -13.50 14.55 -1.82
CA VAL A 317 -12.97 15.51 -0.84
C VAL A 317 -13.18 15.01 0.58
N VAL A 318 -14.33 14.37 0.89
CA VAL A 318 -14.66 13.93 2.24
C VAL A 318 -13.71 12.84 2.68
N ALA A 319 -13.53 11.82 1.84
CA ALA A 319 -12.61 10.71 2.08
C ALA A 319 -11.15 11.19 2.11
N SER A 320 -10.75 12.06 1.17
CA SER A 320 -9.37 12.55 1.09
C SER A 320 -9.00 13.44 2.27
N ARG A 321 -9.89 14.33 2.71
CA ARG A 321 -9.67 15.15 3.91
C ARG A 321 -9.48 14.28 5.15
N TYR A 322 -10.30 13.26 5.31
CA TYR A 322 -10.15 12.29 6.40
C TYR A 322 -8.80 11.57 6.33
N GLY A 323 -8.42 11.09 5.14
CA GLY A 323 -7.13 10.43 4.95
C GLY A 323 -5.94 11.34 5.23
N VAL A 324 -5.98 12.61 4.79
CA VAL A 324 -4.96 13.63 5.09
C VAL A 324 -4.81 13.81 6.61
N GLN A 325 -5.93 13.90 7.34
CA GLN A 325 -5.92 14.01 8.80
C GLN A 325 -5.33 12.76 9.46
N CYS A 326 -5.75 11.56 9.05
CA CYS A 326 -5.22 10.31 9.59
C CYS A 326 -3.72 10.16 9.35
N GLN A 327 -3.24 10.57 8.17
CA GLN A 327 -1.81 10.46 7.80
C GLN A 327 -0.95 11.59 8.40
N GLY A 328 -1.57 12.67 8.93
CA GLY A 328 -0.85 13.83 9.42
C GLY A 328 0.07 14.44 8.36
N CYS A 329 -0.48 14.66 7.14
CA CYS A 329 0.32 15.10 6.00
C CYS A 329 0.79 16.55 6.13
N ASP A 330 2.08 16.77 5.84
CA ASP A 330 2.67 18.09 5.68
C ASP A 330 2.54 18.58 4.24
N GLU A 331 2.64 17.66 3.27
CA GLU A 331 2.57 17.93 1.83
C GLU A 331 1.84 16.79 1.12
N LEU A 332 1.28 17.08 -0.06
CA LEU A 332 0.60 16.12 -0.91
C LEU A 332 1.26 15.97 -2.28
N ALA A 333 1.13 14.77 -2.84
CA ALA A 333 1.37 14.49 -4.25
C ALA A 333 0.04 14.11 -4.92
N LEU A 334 -0.31 14.85 -5.96
CA LEU A 334 -1.46 14.58 -6.84
C LEU A 334 -0.95 13.77 -8.03
N THR A 335 -1.47 12.56 -8.20
CA THR A 335 -1.06 11.65 -9.27
C THR A 335 -2.16 11.46 -10.30
N LEU A 336 -1.80 10.98 -11.51
CA LEU A 336 -2.75 10.70 -12.59
C LEU A 336 -3.61 11.93 -12.96
N PHE A 337 -3.01 13.11 -12.92
CA PHE A 337 -3.71 14.34 -13.21
C PHE A 337 -3.98 14.50 -14.72
N ASP A 338 -3.10 13.99 -15.56
CA ASP A 338 -3.22 13.86 -17.00
C ASP A 338 -4.44 13.06 -17.46
N VAL A 339 -4.90 12.11 -16.65
CA VAL A 339 -6.05 11.23 -16.97
C VAL A 339 -7.37 12.00 -17.17
N LEU A 340 -7.49 13.18 -16.60
CA LEU A 340 -8.72 14.00 -16.66
C LEU A 340 -8.77 14.97 -17.84
N ASP A 341 -7.80 14.96 -18.72
CA ASP A 341 -7.63 15.93 -19.82
C ASP A 341 -8.75 15.90 -20.87
N TYR A 342 -9.50 14.78 -20.95
CA TYR A 342 -10.63 14.64 -21.89
C TYR A 342 -11.94 15.27 -21.39
N MET A 343 -12.02 15.65 -20.11
CA MET A 343 -13.26 16.14 -19.49
C MET A 343 -13.50 17.63 -19.76
N GLU A 344 -14.71 17.97 -20.20
CA GLU A 344 -15.15 19.39 -20.27
C GLU A 344 -15.45 19.98 -18.89
N GLU A 345 -16.05 19.16 -18.03
CA GLU A 345 -16.31 19.45 -16.62
C GLU A 345 -15.81 18.29 -15.77
N VAL A 346 -15.00 18.59 -14.75
CA VAL A 346 -14.48 17.59 -13.83
C VAL A 346 -15.38 17.55 -12.59
N PRO A 347 -16.11 16.44 -12.37
CA PRO A 347 -16.92 16.27 -11.17
C PRO A 347 -16.02 16.02 -9.94
N VAL A 348 -16.45 16.55 -8.78
CA VAL A 348 -15.81 16.37 -7.47
C VAL A 348 -16.89 16.13 -6.43
N VAL A 349 -16.75 15.09 -5.62
CA VAL A 349 -17.63 14.85 -4.46
C VAL A 349 -17.16 15.75 -3.31
N ALA A 350 -17.86 16.83 -3.10
CA ALA A 350 -17.50 17.86 -2.12
C ALA A 350 -17.99 17.54 -0.69
N GLN A 351 -19.16 16.89 -0.59
CA GLN A 351 -19.81 16.53 0.68
C GLN A 351 -20.59 15.21 0.50
N TYR A 352 -21.04 14.64 1.62
CA TYR A 352 -21.97 13.52 1.65
C TYR A 352 -23.34 13.94 2.20
N LYS A 353 -24.40 13.41 1.61
CA LYS A 353 -25.76 13.47 2.16
C LYS A 353 -26.06 12.16 2.86
N LEU A 354 -26.33 12.20 4.15
CA LEU A 354 -26.66 11.04 4.98
C LEU A 354 -28.14 10.64 4.85
N ALA A 355 -28.49 9.46 5.34
CA ALA A 355 -29.85 8.92 5.27
C ALA A 355 -30.91 9.80 5.97
N ASP A 356 -30.52 10.55 7.00
CA ASP A 356 -31.38 11.51 7.71
C ASP A 356 -31.52 12.87 6.98
N GLY A 357 -30.91 13.02 5.82
CA GLY A 357 -30.90 14.23 5.01
C GLY A 357 -29.78 15.23 5.38
N THR A 358 -29.01 14.99 6.43
CA THR A 358 -27.88 15.84 6.83
C THR A 358 -26.82 15.85 5.74
N VAL A 359 -26.31 17.05 5.37
CA VAL A 359 -25.16 17.21 4.47
C VAL A 359 -23.90 17.46 5.31
N THR A 360 -22.87 16.66 5.08
CA THR A 360 -21.65 16.68 5.88
C THR A 360 -20.38 16.65 5.05
N GLY A 361 -19.33 17.35 5.52
CA GLY A 361 -17.97 17.20 5.02
C GLY A 361 -17.10 16.32 5.93
N ARG A 362 -17.68 15.69 6.97
CA ARG A 362 -16.99 14.73 7.84
C ARG A 362 -17.20 13.33 7.29
N PHE A 363 -16.13 12.53 7.30
CA PHE A 363 -16.17 11.15 6.86
C PHE A 363 -16.95 10.29 7.87
N PRO A 364 -18.07 9.68 7.51
CA PRO A 364 -18.84 8.83 8.41
C PRO A 364 -18.23 7.43 8.50
N THR A 365 -18.67 6.63 9.48
CA THR A 365 -18.21 5.25 9.69
C THR A 365 -19.38 4.26 9.69
N GLY A 366 -19.09 3.00 9.43
CA GLY A 366 -20.04 1.89 9.46
C GLY A 366 -21.25 2.15 8.58
N LYS A 367 -22.44 1.77 9.05
CA LYS A 367 -23.69 1.88 8.27
C LYS A 367 -24.01 3.30 7.76
N THR A 368 -23.59 4.33 8.48
CA THR A 368 -23.78 5.72 8.04
C THR A 368 -23.01 6.01 6.75
N LEU A 369 -21.84 5.38 6.57
CA LEU A 369 -21.07 5.46 5.33
C LEU A 369 -21.71 4.64 4.21
N ASP A 370 -22.24 3.44 4.53
CA ASP A 370 -22.87 2.57 3.53
C ASP A 370 -24.09 3.26 2.86
N ASP A 371 -24.85 4.03 3.63
CA ASP A 371 -26.08 4.71 3.17
C ASP A 371 -25.81 6.12 2.61
N ALA A 372 -24.57 6.62 2.66
CA ALA A 372 -24.21 7.97 2.24
C ALA A 372 -24.31 8.17 0.72
N GLN A 373 -24.79 9.34 0.31
CA GLN A 373 -24.89 9.75 -1.09
C GLN A 373 -23.93 10.89 -1.40
N PRO A 374 -23.32 10.93 -2.60
CA PRO A 374 -22.41 12.01 -2.97
C PRO A 374 -23.15 13.32 -3.26
N VAL A 375 -22.59 14.43 -2.79
CA VAL A 375 -22.97 15.79 -3.21
C VAL A 375 -21.85 16.31 -4.10
N VAL A 376 -22.18 16.48 -5.39
CA VAL A 376 -21.20 16.76 -6.45
C VAL A 376 -21.16 18.24 -6.77
N VAL A 377 -19.95 18.77 -6.95
CA VAL A 377 -19.70 20.04 -7.65
C VAL A 377 -18.97 19.73 -8.95
N LYS A 378 -19.13 20.57 -9.95
CA LYS A 378 -18.43 20.46 -11.22
C LYS A 378 -17.48 21.63 -11.38
N LEU A 379 -16.25 21.34 -11.74
CA LEU A 379 -15.21 22.32 -12.03
C LEU A 379 -14.92 22.35 -13.52
N PRO A 380 -14.48 23.48 -14.09
CA PRO A 380 -14.06 23.53 -15.49
C PRO A 380 -12.95 22.53 -15.78
N GLY A 381 -13.09 21.73 -16.83
CA GLY A 381 -12.04 20.90 -17.38
C GLY A 381 -11.07 21.71 -18.23
N TRP A 382 -9.92 21.13 -18.51
CA TRP A 382 -8.88 21.82 -19.34
C TRP A 382 -8.77 21.32 -20.77
N HIS A 383 -9.33 20.18 -21.04
CA HIS A 383 -9.52 19.59 -22.37
C HIS A 383 -8.32 19.72 -23.32
N CYS A 384 -7.14 19.49 -22.79
CA CYS A 384 -5.89 19.46 -23.54
C CYS A 384 -4.82 18.63 -22.83
N ASP A 385 -3.89 18.09 -23.62
CA ASP A 385 -2.73 17.32 -23.13
C ASP A 385 -1.80 18.20 -22.28
N ILE A 386 -1.55 17.78 -21.04
CA ILE A 386 -0.67 18.43 -20.08
C ILE A 386 0.61 17.62 -19.80
N THR A 387 0.83 16.50 -20.49
CA THR A 387 1.93 15.57 -20.19
C THR A 387 3.32 16.17 -20.39
N SER A 388 3.45 17.18 -21.24
CA SER A 388 4.69 17.91 -21.50
C SER A 388 4.95 19.08 -20.54
N VAL A 389 3.99 19.48 -19.72
CA VAL A 389 4.11 20.62 -18.80
C VAL A 389 5.06 20.26 -17.65
N ARG A 390 5.97 21.17 -17.30
CA ARG A 390 6.97 20.98 -16.23
C ARG A 390 6.97 22.10 -15.19
N LYS A 391 6.23 23.20 -15.42
CA LYS A 391 6.07 24.32 -14.49
C LYS A 391 4.60 24.52 -14.18
N TYR A 392 4.29 24.88 -12.94
CA TYR A 392 2.91 25.08 -12.49
C TYR A 392 2.20 26.19 -13.26
N GLU A 393 2.92 27.26 -13.56
CA GLU A 393 2.41 28.44 -14.26
C GLU A 393 2.03 28.15 -15.71
N ASP A 394 2.62 27.11 -16.31
CA ASP A 394 2.36 26.69 -17.69
C ASP A 394 1.14 25.75 -17.80
N LEU A 395 0.56 25.31 -16.66
CA LEU A 395 -0.70 24.57 -16.66
C LEU A 395 -1.85 25.46 -17.13
N PRO A 396 -2.84 24.91 -17.84
CA PRO A 396 -4.09 25.63 -18.15
C PRO A 396 -4.74 26.21 -16.89
N GLU A 397 -5.41 27.34 -17.00
CA GLU A 397 -6.07 28.00 -15.86
C GLU A 397 -7.06 27.06 -15.15
N ALA A 398 -7.86 26.29 -15.89
CA ALA A 398 -8.78 25.32 -15.33
C ALA A 398 -8.07 24.22 -14.55
N ALA A 399 -6.92 23.72 -15.05
CA ALA A 399 -6.11 22.71 -14.35
C ALA A 399 -5.51 23.27 -13.05
N ARG A 400 -5.00 24.51 -13.06
CA ARG A 400 -4.57 25.18 -11.82
C ARG A 400 -5.72 25.36 -10.84
N GLY A 401 -6.88 25.82 -11.33
CA GLY A 401 -8.08 25.98 -10.53
C GLY A 401 -8.54 24.68 -9.86
N TYR A 402 -8.41 23.54 -10.55
CA TYR A 402 -8.69 22.23 -9.98
C TYR A 402 -7.72 21.90 -8.82
N VAL A 403 -6.43 22.07 -9.03
CA VAL A 403 -5.40 21.83 -7.98
C VAL A 403 -5.65 22.72 -6.77
N GLU A 404 -5.91 24.02 -6.97
CA GLU A 404 -6.17 24.98 -5.89
C GLU A 404 -7.45 24.67 -5.13
N TYR A 405 -8.50 24.24 -5.84
CA TYR A 405 -9.72 23.79 -5.22
C TYR A 405 -9.49 22.58 -4.32
N LEU A 406 -8.78 21.55 -4.82
CA LEU A 406 -8.49 20.35 -4.02
C LEU A 406 -7.61 20.70 -2.81
N GLU A 407 -6.55 21.48 -2.99
CA GLU A 407 -5.64 21.92 -1.92
C GLU A 407 -6.41 22.57 -0.77
N LYS A 408 -7.29 23.52 -1.12
CA LYS A 408 -8.18 24.20 -0.16
C LYS A 408 -9.18 23.23 0.48
N ALA A 409 -9.76 22.35 -0.32
CA ALA A 409 -10.82 21.45 0.13
C ALA A 409 -10.29 20.36 1.08
N VAL A 410 -9.11 19.81 0.86
CA VAL A 410 -8.50 18.80 1.73
C VAL A 410 -7.68 19.41 2.88
N GLY A 411 -7.33 20.71 2.78
CA GLY A 411 -6.65 21.46 3.83
C GLY A 411 -5.14 21.15 3.95
N CYS A 412 -4.49 20.73 2.85
CA CYS A 412 -3.06 20.43 2.83
C CYS A 412 -2.46 20.78 1.46
N LYS A 413 -1.23 21.34 1.46
CA LYS A 413 -0.55 21.80 0.25
C LYS A 413 -0.25 20.67 -0.73
N ILE A 414 -0.64 20.81 -1.99
CA ILE A 414 -0.27 19.94 -3.08
C ILE A 414 1.05 20.44 -3.66
N LYS A 415 2.15 19.78 -3.32
CA LYS A 415 3.50 20.16 -3.75
C LYS A 415 3.92 19.45 -5.03
N TYR A 416 3.55 18.20 -5.21
CA TYR A 416 3.94 17.38 -6.34
C TYR A 416 2.72 17.09 -7.21
N ILE A 417 2.82 17.36 -8.52
CA ILE A 417 1.72 17.13 -9.47
C ILE A 417 2.27 16.29 -10.62
N SER A 418 1.80 15.03 -10.70
CA SER A 418 2.16 14.11 -11.77
C SER A 418 1.27 14.36 -12.98
N VAL A 419 1.87 14.78 -14.08
CA VAL A 419 1.20 15.15 -15.34
C VAL A 419 1.36 14.10 -16.45
N GLY A 420 1.90 12.93 -16.14
CA GLY A 420 2.09 11.84 -17.11
C GLY A 420 2.77 10.62 -16.48
N PRO A 421 2.88 9.50 -17.20
CA PRO A 421 3.42 8.25 -16.66
C PRO A 421 4.95 8.24 -16.49
N GLU A 422 5.67 9.11 -17.19
CA GLU A 422 7.13 9.14 -17.18
C GLU A 422 7.67 9.70 -15.86
N ARG A 423 8.87 9.28 -15.46
CA ARG A 423 9.49 9.64 -14.18
C ARG A 423 9.59 11.16 -13.99
N ASP A 424 10.00 11.89 -15.05
CA ASP A 424 10.19 13.33 -15.04
C ASP A 424 8.89 14.12 -15.27
N ALA A 425 7.77 13.45 -15.57
CA ALA A 425 6.46 14.05 -15.73
C ALA A 425 5.83 14.42 -14.38
N CYS A 426 6.55 15.22 -13.60
CA CYS A 426 6.12 15.70 -12.29
C CYS A 426 6.52 17.19 -12.11
N ILE A 427 5.52 18.01 -11.82
CA ILE A 427 5.71 19.42 -11.45
C ILE A 427 5.93 19.47 -9.94
N ILE A 428 6.95 20.20 -9.50
CA ILE A 428 7.24 20.46 -8.08
C ILE A 428 6.98 21.94 -7.80
N ARG A 429 6.06 22.22 -6.88
CA ARG A 429 5.72 23.58 -6.43
C ARG A 429 6.53 23.96 -5.19
N ASP A 430 6.96 25.18 -5.09
CA ASP A 430 7.66 25.76 -3.94
C ASP A 430 6.77 25.86 -2.68
#